data_49a4695b5027885110436c8e7d4bfce0
#
_entry.id   49a4695b5027885110436c8e7d4bfce0
#
_cell.length_a   1.000
_cell.length_b   1.000
_cell.length_c   1.000
_cell.angle_alpha   90.00
_cell.angle_beta   90.00
_cell.angle_gamma   90.00
#
_symmetry.space_group_name_H-M   'P 1'
#
loop_
_entity.id
_entity.type
_entity.pdbx_description
1 polymer ?
#
loop_
_entity_poly.entity_id
_entity_poly.type
_entity_poly.pdbx_seq_one_letter_code
_entity_poly.pdbx_strand_id
1 'polypeptide(L)'
;MAGQYSAPLPVGANTMSFMWRAPAREAMETLAREGYRRFEVMAQRPHLDPMMDRAEIAAFARFLRDAGLAVETINLPSLDQNLASASPEMRDYTVRIFERLIAIAAAIGASGVVTVTGRVNPLIAPARRDLESWFGEAFGRVLRAAEPSGVRLLLENIPMGVFPRADQLIAFADSIGSPSVGICYDIANAHFIGEDAAAGLRKVRSRLSIVHLSDTGREAWRHDPVGQGSCDFAAFGAALREIGYSGTSMLEIVADPPVEHIVASHRRLAALGWAPPSD
;
A
#
# COMPACT_ATOMS: atom_id res chain seq x y z
N MET A 1 -21.82 -18.30 -25.37
CA MET A 1 -20.66 -17.39 -25.63
C MET A 1 -19.62 -17.74 -24.57
N ALA A 2 -18.50 -18.35 -25.00
CA ALA A 2 -17.41 -18.70 -24.10
C ALA A 2 -16.80 -17.39 -23.55
N GLY A 3 -16.85 -17.23 -22.22
CA GLY A 3 -16.25 -16.09 -21.55
C GLY A 3 -14.74 -16.06 -21.87
N GLN A 4 -14.25 -14.92 -22.35
CA GLN A 4 -12.83 -14.66 -22.38
C GLN A 4 -12.32 -14.80 -20.94
N TYR A 5 -11.56 -15.86 -20.66
CA TYR A 5 -10.82 -16.00 -19.42
C TYR A 5 -9.76 -14.90 -19.42
N SER A 6 -10.04 -13.81 -18.74
CA SER A 6 -9.00 -12.86 -18.39
C SER A 6 -7.95 -13.59 -17.53
N ALA A 7 -6.66 -13.28 -17.74
CA ALA A 7 -5.59 -13.86 -16.93
C ALA A 7 -5.89 -13.66 -15.43
N PRO A 8 -5.50 -14.62 -14.56
CA PRO A 8 -5.65 -14.46 -13.12
C PRO A 8 -4.96 -13.19 -12.63
N LEU A 9 -5.57 -12.50 -11.67
CA LEU A 9 -5.01 -11.27 -11.08
C LEU A 9 -3.75 -11.61 -10.26
N PRO A 10 -2.59 -11.00 -10.53
CA PRO A 10 -1.36 -11.29 -9.79
C PRO A 10 -1.49 -10.96 -8.30
N VAL A 11 -0.85 -11.79 -7.45
CA VAL A 11 -0.84 -11.62 -6.00
C VAL A 11 0.59 -11.49 -5.50
N GLY A 12 0.81 -10.56 -4.59
CA GLY A 12 2.02 -10.37 -3.82
C GLY A 12 1.71 -10.33 -2.33
N ALA A 13 2.73 -10.22 -1.50
CA ALA A 13 2.58 -10.15 -0.06
C ALA A 13 3.15 -8.86 0.51
N ASN A 14 2.37 -8.20 1.37
CA ASN A 14 2.84 -7.13 2.24
C ASN A 14 3.45 -7.74 3.51
N THR A 15 4.49 -7.13 4.04
CA THR A 15 5.21 -7.63 5.21
C THR A 15 4.68 -7.11 6.56
N MET A 16 3.50 -6.50 6.59
CA MET A 16 2.94 -5.82 7.79
C MET A 16 2.87 -6.74 9.02
N SER A 17 2.41 -7.98 8.89
CA SER A 17 2.34 -8.93 10.00
C SER A 17 3.70 -9.24 10.65
N PHE A 18 4.80 -8.99 9.94
CA PHE A 18 6.16 -9.24 10.42
C PHE A 18 6.83 -7.99 11.00
N MET A 19 6.23 -6.82 10.88
CA MET A 19 6.86 -5.52 11.14
C MET A 19 7.50 -5.43 12.54
N TRP A 20 6.90 -6.05 13.56
CA TRP A 20 7.41 -6.08 14.93
C TRP A 20 8.11 -7.40 15.33
N ARG A 21 8.25 -8.35 14.37
CA ARG A 21 8.65 -9.73 14.67
C ARG A 21 9.98 -10.12 14.02
N ALA A 22 10.24 -9.60 12.83
CA ALA A 22 11.41 -9.98 12.04
C ALA A 22 11.89 -8.83 11.15
N PRO A 23 13.18 -8.78 10.81
CA PRO A 23 13.69 -7.92 9.74
C PRO A 23 13.01 -8.22 8.41
N ALA A 24 12.86 -7.21 7.54
CA ALA A 24 12.20 -7.34 6.23
C ALA A 24 12.78 -8.50 5.39
N ARG A 25 14.10 -8.65 5.38
CA ARG A 25 14.77 -9.75 4.69
C ARG A 25 14.26 -11.12 5.14
N GLU A 26 14.24 -11.37 6.44
CA GLU A 26 13.80 -12.65 7.02
C GLU A 26 12.32 -12.92 6.73
N ALA A 27 11.47 -11.89 6.83
CA ALA A 27 10.06 -11.98 6.47
C ALA A 27 9.86 -12.36 5.00
N MET A 28 10.61 -11.72 4.09
CA MET A 28 10.56 -12.03 2.66
C MET A 28 11.09 -13.43 2.35
N GLU A 29 12.20 -13.86 2.97
CA GLU A 29 12.73 -15.23 2.83
C GLU A 29 11.70 -16.27 3.31
N THR A 30 10.98 -15.96 4.38
CA THR A 30 9.94 -16.84 4.93
C THR A 30 8.77 -16.98 3.95
N LEU A 31 8.25 -15.86 3.45
CA LEU A 31 7.18 -15.87 2.47
C LEU A 31 7.62 -16.39 1.10
N ALA A 32 8.91 -16.26 0.75
CA ALA A 32 9.45 -16.82 -0.48
C ALA A 32 9.46 -18.35 -0.51
N ARG A 33 9.55 -19.01 0.66
CA ARG A 33 9.38 -20.47 0.79
C ARG A 33 7.94 -20.93 0.48
N GLU A 34 6.97 -20.02 0.62
CA GLU A 34 5.56 -20.21 0.25
C GLU A 34 5.25 -19.74 -1.19
N GLY A 35 6.27 -19.52 -2.02
CA GLY A 35 6.11 -19.17 -3.42
C GLY A 35 6.00 -17.67 -3.73
N TYR A 36 5.94 -16.78 -2.73
CA TYR A 36 5.86 -15.34 -3.00
C TYR A 36 7.17 -14.81 -3.58
N ARG A 37 7.07 -13.95 -4.61
CA ARG A 37 8.23 -13.32 -5.27
C ARG A 37 8.12 -11.81 -5.35
N ARG A 38 6.92 -11.25 -5.16
CA ARG A 38 6.60 -9.83 -5.23
C ARG A 38 6.12 -9.33 -3.89
N PHE A 39 6.73 -8.27 -3.41
CA PHE A 39 6.52 -7.78 -2.05
C PHE A 39 6.21 -6.29 -2.00
N GLU A 40 5.41 -5.92 -1.02
CA GLU A 40 5.40 -4.61 -0.42
C GLU A 40 6.05 -4.69 0.95
N VAL A 41 7.02 -3.80 1.22
CA VAL A 41 7.80 -3.84 2.45
C VAL A 41 7.45 -2.67 3.34
N MET A 42 7.08 -2.97 4.60
CA MET A 42 6.79 -1.96 5.61
C MET A 42 8.07 -1.28 6.09
N ALA A 43 8.13 0.05 5.95
CA ALA A 43 9.29 0.84 6.34
C ALA A 43 9.17 1.34 7.79
N GLN A 44 9.42 0.46 8.73
CA GLN A 44 9.39 0.75 10.17
C GLN A 44 10.48 -0.03 10.88
N ARG A 45 11.23 0.61 11.77
CA ARG A 45 12.17 -0.10 12.66
C ARG A 45 11.39 -1.03 13.60
N PRO A 46 11.87 -2.26 13.88
CA PRO A 46 13.15 -2.84 13.43
C PRO A 46 13.08 -3.56 12.07
N HIS A 47 11.94 -3.55 11.36
CA HIS A 47 11.69 -4.32 10.14
C HIS A 47 12.53 -3.84 8.95
N LEU A 48 12.27 -2.62 8.47
CA LEU A 48 13.10 -1.91 7.50
C LEU A 48 13.37 -0.51 8.02
N ASP A 49 14.64 -0.16 8.22
CA ASP A 49 15.02 1.16 8.71
C ASP A 49 14.96 2.21 7.58
N PRO A 50 14.08 3.23 7.66
CA PRO A 50 14.10 4.33 6.68
C PRO A 50 15.43 5.09 6.62
N MET A 51 16.25 4.95 7.67
CA MET A 51 17.53 5.65 7.79
C MET A 51 18.74 4.78 7.40
N MET A 52 18.54 3.65 6.73
CA MET A 52 19.62 2.80 6.21
C MET A 52 20.69 3.63 5.49
N ASP A 53 21.94 3.29 5.72
CA ASP A 53 23.04 3.90 4.97
C ASP A 53 23.19 3.30 3.55
N ARG A 54 24.13 3.84 2.77
CA ARG A 54 24.35 3.38 1.39
C ARG A 54 24.79 1.93 1.30
N ALA A 55 25.57 1.46 2.28
CA ALA A 55 26.07 0.09 2.29
C ALA A 55 24.95 -0.90 2.63
N GLU A 56 24.08 -0.56 3.56
CA GLU A 56 22.89 -1.33 3.95
C GLU A 56 21.89 -1.42 2.77
N ILE A 57 21.62 -0.29 2.10
CA ILE A 57 20.77 -0.27 0.90
C ILE A 57 21.36 -1.16 -0.20
N ALA A 58 22.66 -1.05 -0.47
CA ALA A 58 23.32 -1.89 -1.46
C ALA A 58 23.31 -3.37 -1.08
N ALA A 59 23.43 -3.70 0.19
CA ALA A 59 23.33 -5.07 0.68
C ALA A 59 21.90 -5.64 0.50
N PHE A 60 20.88 -4.84 0.80
CA PHE A 60 19.49 -5.22 0.60
C PHE A 60 19.16 -5.39 -0.90
N ALA A 61 19.63 -4.50 -1.76
CA ALA A 61 19.50 -4.63 -3.21
C ALA A 61 20.18 -5.90 -3.78
N ARG A 62 21.36 -6.26 -3.25
CA ARG A 62 22.02 -7.54 -3.63
C ARG A 62 21.18 -8.74 -3.20
N PHE A 63 20.74 -8.75 -1.94
CA PHE A 63 19.88 -9.80 -1.43
C PHE A 63 18.65 -10.04 -2.33
N LEU A 64 17.95 -8.98 -2.75
CA LEU A 64 16.78 -9.09 -3.62
C LEU A 64 17.13 -9.75 -4.95
N ARG A 65 18.24 -9.33 -5.58
CA ARG A 65 18.70 -9.93 -6.84
C ARG A 65 19.10 -11.39 -6.69
N ASP A 66 19.90 -11.69 -5.66
CA ASP A 66 20.44 -13.04 -5.44
C ASP A 66 19.33 -14.06 -5.10
N ALA A 67 18.28 -13.60 -4.41
CA ALA A 67 17.11 -14.41 -4.07
C ALA A 67 16.02 -14.44 -5.17
N GLY A 68 16.13 -13.65 -6.23
CA GLY A 68 15.10 -13.53 -7.27
C GLY A 68 13.81 -12.92 -6.74
N LEU A 69 13.89 -11.99 -5.78
CA LEU A 69 12.75 -11.32 -5.16
C LEU A 69 12.64 -9.87 -5.64
N ALA A 70 11.41 -9.37 -5.74
CA ALA A 70 11.13 -8.00 -6.10
C ALA A 70 10.33 -7.28 -5.01
N VAL A 71 10.77 -6.08 -4.64
CA VAL A 71 9.96 -5.12 -3.88
C VAL A 71 9.28 -4.20 -4.89
N GLU A 72 7.97 -4.26 -4.99
CA GLU A 72 7.21 -3.40 -5.89
C GLU A 72 6.98 -2.02 -5.27
N THR A 73 6.68 -2.01 -3.97
CA THR A 73 6.41 -0.78 -3.20
C THR A 73 7.01 -0.85 -1.80
N ILE A 74 7.37 0.32 -1.29
CA ILE A 74 7.69 0.51 0.13
C ILE A 74 6.50 1.24 0.75
N ASN A 75 6.02 0.76 1.90
CA ASN A 75 4.91 1.35 2.62
C ASN A 75 5.38 1.93 3.97
N LEU A 76 5.15 3.22 4.20
CA LEU A 76 5.36 3.83 5.51
C LEU A 76 4.05 3.74 6.30
N PRO A 77 3.98 2.95 7.40
CA PRO A 77 2.75 2.77 8.16
C PRO A 77 2.27 4.05 8.86
N SER A 78 3.10 5.11 8.85
CA SER A 78 2.80 6.43 9.40
C SER A 78 2.27 6.37 10.83
N LEU A 79 2.93 5.58 11.68
CA LEU A 79 2.54 5.43 13.09
C LEU A 79 2.74 6.73 13.87
N ASP A 80 3.90 7.37 13.67
CA ASP A 80 4.27 8.64 14.30
C ASP A 80 4.39 9.77 13.26
N GLN A 81 4.61 9.44 11.99
CA GLN A 81 4.81 10.37 10.88
C GLN A 81 3.46 10.88 10.35
N ASN A 82 3.38 12.19 10.08
CA ASN A 82 2.14 12.78 9.58
C ASN A 82 2.39 14.00 8.68
N LEU A 83 2.16 13.84 7.37
CA LEU A 83 2.25 14.94 6.40
C LEU A 83 1.16 16.02 6.60
N ALA A 84 0.06 15.70 7.30
CA ALA A 84 -1.02 16.63 7.62
C ALA A 84 -0.95 17.15 9.09
N SER A 85 0.20 17.00 9.77
CA SER A 85 0.37 17.47 11.13
C SER A 85 0.22 18.99 11.23
N ALA A 86 -0.39 19.48 12.29
CA ALA A 86 -0.40 20.90 12.63
C ALA A 86 1.02 21.43 12.96
N SER A 87 1.92 20.55 13.51
CA SER A 87 3.32 20.92 13.76
C SER A 87 4.12 20.92 12.46
N PRO A 88 4.75 22.09 12.08
CA PRO A 88 5.66 22.15 10.94
C PRO A 88 6.85 21.21 11.08
N GLU A 89 7.38 21.06 12.30
CA GLU A 89 8.55 20.20 12.58
C GLU A 89 8.24 18.72 12.31
N MET A 90 7.01 18.27 12.64
CA MET A 90 6.56 16.93 12.32
C MET A 90 6.41 16.74 10.80
N ARG A 91 5.85 17.71 10.10
CA ARG A 91 5.78 17.68 8.63
C ARG A 91 7.17 17.63 8.01
N ASP A 92 8.10 18.46 8.49
CA ASP A 92 9.51 18.46 8.03
C ASP A 92 10.22 17.14 8.28
N TYR A 93 10.03 16.56 9.45
CA TYR A 93 10.54 15.23 9.76
C TYR A 93 9.97 14.18 8.82
N THR A 94 8.66 14.20 8.63
CA THR A 94 7.95 13.23 7.76
C THR A 94 8.41 13.35 6.30
N VAL A 95 8.57 14.56 5.79
CA VAL A 95 9.12 14.81 4.44
C VAL A 95 10.51 14.18 4.30
N ARG A 96 11.41 14.39 5.26
CA ARG A 96 12.75 13.77 5.23
C ARG A 96 12.70 12.24 5.22
N ILE A 97 11.76 11.63 5.96
CA ILE A 97 11.58 10.17 5.91
C ILE A 97 11.16 9.74 4.51
N PHE A 98 10.19 10.40 3.88
CA PHE A 98 9.77 10.07 2.51
C PHE A 98 10.91 10.25 1.49
N GLU A 99 11.73 11.31 1.60
CA GLU A 99 12.91 11.50 0.76
C GLU A 99 13.89 10.32 0.87
N ARG A 100 14.07 9.79 2.08
CA ARG A 100 14.90 8.59 2.32
C ARG A 100 14.25 7.35 1.68
N LEU A 101 12.94 7.15 1.85
CA LEU A 101 12.24 6.01 1.26
C LEU A 101 12.25 6.04 -0.26
N ILE A 102 12.12 7.20 -0.87
CA ILE A 102 12.26 7.38 -2.32
C ILE A 102 13.66 6.96 -2.79
N ALA A 103 14.71 7.38 -2.07
CA ALA A 103 16.08 6.99 -2.40
C ALA A 103 16.31 5.48 -2.25
N ILE A 104 15.75 4.85 -1.22
CA ILE A 104 15.79 3.39 -1.03
C ILE A 104 15.03 2.71 -2.16
N ALA A 105 13.79 3.13 -2.45
CA ALA A 105 12.95 2.57 -3.51
C ALA A 105 13.67 2.61 -4.87
N ALA A 106 14.24 3.75 -5.25
CA ALA A 106 15.01 3.89 -6.48
C ALA A 106 16.21 2.94 -6.54
N ALA A 107 16.94 2.79 -5.43
CA ALA A 107 18.13 1.95 -5.36
C ALA A 107 17.84 0.44 -5.44
N ILE A 108 16.67 0.00 -4.96
CA ILE A 108 16.26 -1.41 -5.00
C ILE A 108 15.35 -1.75 -6.20
N GLY A 109 15.00 -0.76 -7.03
CA GLY A 109 14.14 -0.95 -8.19
C GLY A 109 12.64 -1.03 -7.87
N ALA A 110 12.21 -0.54 -6.70
CA ALA A 110 10.79 -0.46 -6.37
C ALA A 110 10.11 0.67 -7.18
N SER A 111 8.90 0.41 -7.66
CA SER A 111 8.17 1.34 -8.53
C SER A 111 7.49 2.48 -7.78
N GLY A 112 7.29 2.34 -6.47
CA GLY A 112 6.56 3.34 -5.70
C GLY A 112 6.76 3.29 -4.18
N VAL A 113 6.33 4.38 -3.56
CA VAL A 113 6.20 4.51 -2.11
C VAL A 113 4.74 4.80 -1.78
N VAL A 114 4.12 3.93 -0.97
CA VAL A 114 2.75 4.14 -0.48
C VAL A 114 2.75 5.28 0.53
N THR A 115 1.82 6.18 0.35
CA THR A 115 1.73 7.43 1.10
C THR A 115 0.31 7.60 1.63
N VAL A 116 0.13 7.40 2.92
CA VAL A 116 -1.14 7.73 3.57
C VAL A 116 -1.39 9.24 3.48
N THR A 117 -2.64 9.63 3.32
CA THR A 117 -3.03 11.05 3.13
C THR A 117 -3.03 11.85 4.44
N GLY A 118 -2.02 11.63 5.28
CA GLY A 118 -1.93 12.17 6.63
C GLY A 118 -2.82 11.38 7.61
N ARG A 119 -2.79 11.79 8.88
CA ARG A 119 -3.64 11.21 9.94
C ARG A 119 -4.43 12.31 10.62
N VAL A 120 -5.73 12.11 10.68
CA VAL A 120 -6.68 13.04 11.33
C VAL A 120 -7.09 12.45 12.67
N ASN A 121 -6.97 13.23 13.74
CA ASN A 121 -7.46 12.79 15.05
C ASN A 121 -8.99 12.77 15.02
N PRO A 122 -9.66 11.63 15.27
CA PRO A 122 -11.11 11.53 15.15
C PRO A 122 -11.86 12.25 16.27
N LEU A 123 -11.22 12.52 17.42
CA LEU A 123 -11.85 13.21 18.55
C LEU A 123 -11.76 14.72 18.42
N ILE A 124 -10.61 15.25 18.01
CA ILE A 124 -10.35 16.69 17.85
C ILE A 124 -9.62 16.90 16.54
N ALA A 125 -10.38 17.05 15.45
CA ALA A 125 -9.83 17.34 14.14
C ALA A 125 -9.63 18.85 13.93
N PRO A 126 -8.51 19.28 13.35
CA PRO A 126 -8.39 20.60 12.75
C PRO A 126 -9.44 20.84 11.66
N ALA A 127 -9.64 22.09 11.26
CA ALA A 127 -10.51 22.38 10.14
C ALA A 127 -9.99 21.67 8.86
N ARG A 128 -10.90 21.11 8.07
CA ARG A 128 -10.54 20.33 6.87
C ARG A 128 -9.63 21.10 5.91
N ARG A 129 -9.90 22.40 5.69
CA ARG A 129 -9.06 23.26 4.84
C ARG A 129 -7.61 23.35 5.31
N ASP A 130 -7.38 23.31 6.62
CA ASP A 130 -6.04 23.41 7.20
C ASP A 130 -5.30 22.08 7.02
N LEU A 131 -5.98 20.93 7.22
CA LEU A 131 -5.45 19.61 6.95
C LEU A 131 -5.07 19.43 5.47
N GLU A 132 -5.94 19.84 4.55
CA GLU A 132 -5.70 19.79 3.11
C GLU A 132 -4.52 20.70 2.71
N SER A 133 -4.42 21.90 3.29
CA SER A 133 -3.30 22.81 3.05
C SER A 133 -1.98 22.23 3.55
N TRP A 134 -1.93 21.76 4.80
CA TRP A 134 -0.71 21.18 5.38
C TRP A 134 -0.25 19.91 4.63
N PHE A 135 -1.20 19.03 4.30
CA PHE A 135 -0.90 17.85 3.51
C PHE A 135 -0.39 18.21 2.12
N GLY A 136 -1.09 19.10 1.41
CA GLY A 136 -0.74 19.50 0.06
C GLY A 136 0.65 20.15 -0.02
N GLU A 137 1.00 21.02 0.94
CA GLU A 137 2.32 21.65 1.03
C GLU A 137 3.43 20.59 1.27
N ALA A 138 3.25 19.73 2.28
CA ALA A 138 4.22 18.69 2.62
C ALA A 138 4.36 17.65 1.51
N PHE A 139 3.23 17.19 0.93
CA PHE A 139 3.21 16.26 -0.20
C PHE A 139 3.91 16.83 -1.43
N GLY A 140 3.70 18.12 -1.75
CA GLY A 140 4.39 18.78 -2.85
C GLY A 140 5.91 18.80 -2.68
N ARG A 141 6.41 18.84 -1.45
CA ARG A 141 7.85 18.72 -1.15
C ARG A 141 8.35 17.29 -1.43
N VAL A 142 7.61 16.28 -0.97
CA VAL A 142 7.92 14.86 -1.23
C VAL A 142 7.89 14.57 -2.74
N LEU A 143 6.92 15.11 -3.46
CA LEU A 143 6.79 14.93 -4.91
C LEU A 143 8.01 15.46 -5.69
N ARG A 144 8.54 16.62 -5.30
CA ARG A 144 9.77 17.17 -5.90
C ARG A 144 10.98 16.24 -5.77
N ALA A 145 11.03 15.41 -4.73
CA ALA A 145 12.07 14.39 -4.58
C ALA A 145 11.79 13.12 -5.40
N ALA A 146 10.50 12.78 -5.57
CA ALA A 146 10.07 11.58 -6.29
C ALA A 146 10.20 11.71 -7.81
N GLU A 147 9.80 12.85 -8.40
CA GLU A 147 9.77 13.04 -9.85
C GLU A 147 11.11 12.73 -10.55
N PRO A 148 12.28 13.24 -10.12
CA PRO A 148 13.53 12.93 -10.78
C PRO A 148 14.03 11.50 -10.55
N SER A 149 13.50 10.78 -9.57
CA SER A 149 13.91 9.41 -9.22
C SER A 149 13.18 8.33 -10.04
N GLY A 150 12.07 8.67 -10.68
CA GLY A 150 11.18 7.73 -11.35
C GLY A 150 10.31 6.91 -10.38
N VAL A 151 10.41 7.12 -9.07
CA VAL A 151 9.59 6.47 -8.05
C VAL A 151 8.25 7.20 -7.93
N ARG A 152 7.15 6.45 -7.93
CA ARG A 152 5.80 7.02 -7.80
C ARG A 152 5.39 7.16 -6.33
N LEU A 153 4.60 8.17 -6.03
CA LEU A 153 3.92 8.32 -4.73
C LEU A 153 2.49 7.79 -4.87
N LEU A 154 2.15 6.78 -4.08
CA LEU A 154 0.86 6.09 -4.18
C LEU A 154 -0.01 6.48 -2.99
N LEU A 155 -0.99 7.33 -3.23
CA LEU A 155 -1.93 7.80 -2.21
C LEU A 155 -2.87 6.67 -1.79
N GLU A 156 -2.97 6.42 -0.49
CA GLU A 156 -3.82 5.37 0.05
C GLU A 156 -5.08 5.92 0.74
N ASN A 157 -6.22 5.23 0.56
CA ASN A 157 -7.52 5.53 1.16
C ASN A 157 -7.63 5.04 2.60
N ILE A 158 -6.83 5.57 3.53
CA ILE A 158 -6.98 5.15 4.93
C ILE A 158 -8.17 5.84 5.61
N PRO A 159 -8.90 5.16 6.52
CA PRO A 159 -10.12 5.66 7.16
C PRO A 159 -9.95 7.00 7.87
N MET A 160 -8.82 7.22 8.53
CA MET A 160 -8.51 8.45 9.27
C MET A 160 -7.56 9.37 8.48
N GLY A 161 -7.49 9.24 7.15
CA GLY A 161 -6.75 10.14 6.29
C GLY A 161 -7.51 11.43 5.98
N VAL A 162 -6.81 12.39 5.38
CA VAL A 162 -7.44 13.63 4.88
C VAL A 162 -8.37 13.31 3.71
N PHE A 163 -8.01 12.32 2.88
CA PHE A 163 -8.78 11.89 1.71
C PHE A 163 -9.11 10.39 1.79
N PRO A 164 -10.07 9.98 2.65
CA PRO A 164 -10.34 8.56 2.87
C PRO A 164 -11.17 7.89 1.75
N ARG A 165 -11.80 8.66 0.86
CA ARG A 165 -12.70 8.15 -0.18
C ARG A 165 -12.09 8.23 -1.58
N ALA A 166 -12.50 7.33 -2.46
CA ALA A 166 -12.03 7.25 -3.84
C ALA A 166 -12.19 8.56 -4.61
N ASP A 167 -13.34 9.25 -4.47
CA ASP A 167 -13.60 10.53 -5.14
C ASP A 167 -12.69 11.66 -4.63
N GLN A 168 -12.36 11.64 -3.36
CA GLN A 168 -11.44 12.62 -2.76
C GLN A 168 -10.00 12.36 -3.19
N LEU A 169 -9.57 11.08 -3.19
CA LEU A 169 -8.23 10.69 -3.65
C LEU A 169 -7.98 11.07 -5.10
N ILE A 170 -8.92 10.69 -5.99
CA ILE A 170 -8.76 10.98 -7.41
C ILE A 170 -8.79 12.49 -7.68
N ALA A 171 -9.67 13.24 -7.00
CA ALA A 171 -9.73 14.69 -7.14
C ALA A 171 -8.42 15.36 -6.70
N PHE A 172 -7.83 14.92 -5.57
CA PHE A 172 -6.53 15.41 -5.13
C PHE A 172 -5.41 15.04 -6.10
N ALA A 173 -5.32 13.77 -6.52
CA ALA A 173 -4.30 13.32 -7.45
C ALA A 173 -4.37 14.04 -8.80
N ASP A 174 -5.59 14.31 -9.29
CA ASP A 174 -5.80 15.07 -10.54
C ASP A 174 -5.47 16.54 -10.39
N SER A 175 -5.73 17.14 -9.23
CA SER A 175 -5.34 18.54 -8.97
C SER A 175 -3.83 18.75 -8.98
N ILE A 176 -3.04 17.74 -8.61
CA ILE A 176 -1.57 17.75 -8.70
C ILE A 176 -1.11 17.63 -10.16
N GLY A 177 -1.78 16.82 -10.98
CA GLY A 177 -1.49 16.66 -12.41
C GLY A 177 -0.21 15.91 -12.74
N SER A 178 0.60 15.51 -11.76
CA SER A 178 1.86 14.78 -11.99
C SER A 178 1.62 13.30 -12.32
N PRO A 179 2.31 12.71 -13.31
CA PRO A 179 2.28 11.27 -13.58
C PRO A 179 2.97 10.45 -12.49
N SER A 180 3.80 11.07 -11.65
CA SER A 180 4.44 10.43 -10.50
C SER A 180 3.48 10.21 -9.33
N VAL A 181 2.23 10.68 -9.41
CA VAL A 181 1.20 10.44 -8.40
C VAL A 181 0.26 9.35 -8.87
N GLY A 182 0.16 8.28 -8.10
CA GLY A 182 -0.75 7.17 -8.28
C GLY A 182 -1.63 6.93 -7.07
N ILE A 183 -2.43 5.89 -7.13
CA ILE A 183 -3.33 5.49 -6.04
C ILE A 183 -3.04 4.04 -5.68
N CYS A 184 -2.87 3.79 -4.38
CA CYS A 184 -3.02 2.52 -3.72
C CYS A 184 -4.46 2.44 -3.20
N TYR A 185 -5.23 1.46 -3.64
CA TYR A 185 -6.63 1.36 -3.20
C TYR A 185 -6.85 0.10 -2.38
N ASP A 186 -7.19 0.30 -1.11
CA ASP A 186 -7.40 -0.77 -0.13
C ASP A 186 -8.90 -1.07 0.02
N ILE A 187 -9.24 -2.36 -0.14
CA ILE A 187 -10.64 -2.85 -0.03
C ILE A 187 -11.15 -2.75 1.41
N ALA A 188 -10.33 -3.11 2.41
CA ALA A 188 -10.76 -3.11 3.81
C ALA A 188 -11.00 -1.67 4.31
N ASN A 189 -10.11 -0.75 3.95
CA ASN A 189 -10.26 0.67 4.27
C ASN A 189 -11.55 1.26 3.69
N ALA A 190 -11.84 0.97 2.41
CA ALA A 190 -13.06 1.40 1.75
C ALA A 190 -14.31 0.79 2.42
N HIS A 191 -14.27 -0.53 2.68
CA HIS A 191 -15.38 -1.25 3.31
C HIS A 191 -15.68 -0.70 4.71
N PHE A 192 -14.66 -0.49 5.53
CA PHE A 192 -14.82 0.02 6.90
C PHE A 192 -15.53 1.36 6.97
N ILE A 193 -15.21 2.31 6.06
CA ILE A 193 -15.88 3.62 6.01
C ILE A 193 -17.22 3.61 5.28
N GLY A 194 -17.71 2.43 4.89
CA GLY A 194 -18.99 2.28 4.19
C GLY A 194 -18.97 2.71 2.72
N GLU A 195 -17.79 2.72 2.08
CA GLU A 195 -17.69 2.91 0.63
C GLU A 195 -17.88 1.57 -0.08
N ASP A 196 -18.56 1.58 -1.23
CA ASP A 196 -18.56 0.46 -2.16
C ASP A 196 -17.18 0.39 -2.85
N ALA A 197 -16.37 -0.59 -2.44
CA ALA A 197 -15.00 -0.71 -2.90
C ALA A 197 -14.89 -0.96 -4.42
N ALA A 198 -15.84 -1.70 -5.01
CA ALA A 198 -15.87 -1.93 -6.45
C ALA A 198 -16.20 -0.65 -7.23
N ALA A 199 -17.15 0.16 -6.73
CA ALA A 199 -17.44 1.47 -7.29
C ALA A 199 -16.26 2.44 -7.11
N GLY A 200 -15.58 2.39 -5.95
CA GLY A 200 -14.38 3.17 -5.68
C GLY A 200 -13.24 2.87 -6.67
N LEU A 201 -12.97 1.59 -6.95
CA LEU A 201 -11.99 1.18 -7.97
C LEU A 201 -12.25 1.81 -9.34
N ARG A 202 -13.52 1.81 -9.78
CA ARG A 202 -13.89 2.41 -11.06
C ARG A 202 -13.59 3.90 -11.11
N LYS A 203 -13.76 4.61 -9.99
CA LYS A 203 -13.45 6.04 -9.88
C LYS A 203 -11.97 6.33 -10.02
N VAL A 204 -11.12 5.52 -9.36
CA VAL A 204 -9.67 5.75 -9.32
C VAL A 204 -8.90 5.09 -10.46
N ARG A 205 -9.57 4.40 -11.40
CA ARG A 205 -8.95 3.57 -12.44
C ARG A 205 -7.83 4.25 -13.25
N SER A 206 -7.96 5.55 -13.52
CA SER A 206 -6.97 6.30 -14.31
C SER A 206 -5.62 6.48 -13.62
N ARG A 207 -5.59 6.36 -12.29
CA ARG A 207 -4.39 6.51 -11.46
C ARG A 207 -4.09 5.31 -10.59
N LEU A 208 -4.90 4.26 -10.68
CA LEU A 208 -4.71 3.04 -9.89
C LEU A 208 -3.36 2.40 -10.22
N SER A 209 -2.57 2.13 -9.19
CA SER A 209 -1.23 1.56 -9.30
C SER A 209 -1.11 0.22 -8.62
N ILE A 210 -1.67 0.10 -7.42
CA ILE A 210 -1.65 -1.11 -6.61
C ILE A 210 -2.95 -1.22 -5.82
N VAL A 211 -3.33 -2.41 -5.44
CA VAL A 211 -4.45 -2.64 -4.52
C VAL A 211 -4.00 -3.44 -3.31
N HIS A 212 -4.57 -3.12 -2.14
CA HIS A 212 -4.39 -3.90 -0.93
C HIS A 212 -5.60 -4.80 -0.69
N LEU A 213 -5.33 -6.02 -0.25
CA LEU A 213 -6.32 -7.05 0.02
C LEU A 213 -6.17 -7.53 1.46
N SER A 214 -7.15 -7.20 2.27
CA SER A 214 -7.38 -7.74 3.60
C SER A 214 -8.87 -7.68 3.89
N ASP A 215 -9.35 -8.33 4.94
CA ASP A 215 -10.76 -8.33 5.31
C ASP A 215 -11.01 -7.48 6.55
N THR A 216 -12.23 -7.00 6.71
CA THR A 216 -12.65 -6.24 7.89
C THR A 216 -14.17 -6.29 8.02
N GLY A 217 -14.67 -6.06 9.24
CA GLY A 217 -16.07 -5.67 9.48
C GLY A 217 -16.23 -4.15 9.40
N ARG A 218 -17.41 -3.68 9.86
CA ARG A 218 -17.70 -2.23 9.95
C ARG A 218 -17.62 -1.68 11.38
N GLU A 219 -17.47 -2.56 12.36
CA GLU A 219 -17.43 -2.16 13.78
C GLU A 219 -16.03 -1.77 14.24
N ALA A 220 -15.00 -2.39 13.65
CA ALA A 220 -13.61 -2.11 13.96
C ALA A 220 -12.78 -2.13 12.68
N TRP A 221 -11.91 -1.13 12.52
CA TRP A 221 -10.93 -1.09 11.44
C TRP A 221 -9.85 -2.15 11.64
N ARG A 222 -9.80 -3.10 10.71
CA ARG A 222 -8.89 -4.25 10.77
C ARG A 222 -8.33 -4.55 9.38
N HIS A 223 -7.26 -5.34 9.37
CA HIS A 223 -6.69 -6.00 8.20
C HIS A 223 -6.67 -7.50 8.46
N ASP A 224 -7.85 -8.08 8.69
CA ASP A 224 -8.02 -9.49 9.02
C ASP A 224 -7.76 -10.39 7.80
N PRO A 225 -7.48 -11.69 8.02
CA PRO A 225 -7.43 -12.68 6.95
C PRO A 225 -8.73 -12.73 6.14
N VAL A 226 -8.61 -12.92 4.82
CA VAL A 226 -9.76 -13.01 3.90
C VAL A 226 -10.77 -14.06 4.36
N GLY A 227 -12.02 -13.65 4.47
CA GLY A 227 -13.17 -14.45 4.95
C GLY A 227 -13.38 -14.38 6.46
N GLN A 228 -12.72 -13.48 7.18
CA GLN A 228 -12.97 -13.19 8.59
C GLN A 228 -13.75 -11.88 8.81
N GLY A 229 -13.97 -11.10 7.75
CA GLY A 229 -14.78 -9.90 7.73
C GLY A 229 -15.99 -10.03 6.80
N SER A 230 -16.32 -8.94 6.14
CA SER A 230 -17.49 -8.84 5.24
C SER A 230 -17.19 -8.10 3.93
N CYS A 231 -15.93 -8.00 3.52
CA CYS A 231 -15.57 -7.40 2.24
C CYS A 231 -16.05 -8.26 1.06
N ASP A 232 -16.60 -7.64 0.02
CA ASP A 232 -17.01 -8.32 -1.19
C ASP A 232 -15.85 -8.44 -2.20
N PHE A 233 -14.99 -9.45 -1.99
CA PHE A 233 -13.88 -9.73 -2.88
C PHE A 233 -14.33 -10.15 -4.28
N ALA A 234 -15.49 -10.78 -4.43
CA ALA A 234 -16.01 -11.18 -5.73
C ALA A 234 -16.33 -9.94 -6.60
N ALA A 235 -17.06 -8.99 -6.05
CA ALA A 235 -17.36 -7.72 -6.72
C ALA A 235 -16.09 -6.90 -6.97
N PHE A 236 -15.16 -6.88 -6.02
CA PHE A 236 -13.89 -6.18 -6.15
C PHE A 236 -13.02 -6.76 -7.27
N GLY A 237 -12.86 -8.09 -7.31
CA GLY A 237 -12.13 -8.78 -8.37
C GLY A 237 -12.78 -8.62 -9.75
N ALA A 238 -14.12 -8.62 -9.82
CA ALA A 238 -14.84 -8.33 -11.06
C ALA A 238 -14.56 -6.89 -11.56
N ALA A 239 -14.55 -5.90 -10.65
CA ALA A 239 -14.24 -4.52 -10.99
C ALA A 239 -12.78 -4.35 -11.46
N LEU A 240 -11.81 -5.05 -10.83
CA LEU A 240 -10.41 -5.04 -11.29
C LEU A 240 -10.29 -5.54 -12.73
N ARG A 241 -10.96 -6.65 -13.06
CA ARG A 241 -10.98 -7.18 -14.43
C ARG A 241 -11.67 -6.24 -15.42
N GLU A 242 -12.80 -5.66 -15.02
CA GLU A 242 -13.56 -4.69 -15.84
C GLU A 242 -12.70 -3.47 -16.23
N ILE A 243 -11.92 -2.93 -15.29
CA ILE A 243 -11.05 -1.78 -15.57
C ILE A 243 -9.72 -2.16 -16.24
N GLY A 244 -9.48 -3.46 -16.50
CA GLY A 244 -8.25 -3.94 -17.13
C GLY A 244 -7.02 -3.86 -16.21
N TYR A 245 -7.20 -3.98 -14.89
CA TYR A 245 -6.08 -3.96 -13.95
C TYR A 245 -5.19 -5.20 -14.14
N SER A 246 -3.89 -4.96 -14.27
CA SER A 246 -2.87 -6.00 -14.45
C SER A 246 -1.73 -5.91 -13.43
N GLY A 247 -1.83 -4.98 -12.49
CA GLY A 247 -0.86 -4.83 -11.41
C GLY A 247 -0.98 -5.92 -10.34
N THR A 248 -0.03 -5.96 -9.43
CA THR A 248 -0.04 -6.92 -8.32
C THR A 248 -1.03 -6.47 -7.23
N SER A 249 -1.83 -7.43 -6.75
CA SER A 249 -2.68 -7.23 -5.57
C SER A 249 -1.90 -7.67 -4.33
N MET A 250 -1.65 -6.77 -3.38
CA MET A 250 -0.85 -7.06 -2.18
C MET A 250 -1.74 -7.53 -1.04
N LEU A 251 -1.42 -8.71 -0.50
CA LEU A 251 -2.03 -9.22 0.73
C LEU A 251 -1.50 -8.43 1.92
N GLU A 252 -2.26 -7.47 2.40
CA GLU A 252 -1.92 -6.65 3.56
C GLU A 252 -2.68 -7.13 4.80
N ILE A 253 -2.23 -8.23 5.35
CA ILE A 253 -2.91 -8.94 6.46
C ILE A 253 -2.17 -8.72 7.77
N VAL A 254 -2.92 -8.49 8.84
CA VAL A 254 -2.41 -8.41 10.21
C VAL A 254 -2.96 -9.60 11.00
N ALA A 255 -2.14 -10.63 11.16
CA ALA A 255 -2.53 -11.87 11.84
C ALA A 255 -1.36 -12.59 12.50
N ASP A 256 -1.68 -13.52 13.40
CA ASP A 256 -0.73 -14.38 14.08
C ASP A 256 -1.27 -15.82 14.11
N PRO A 257 -0.53 -16.83 13.61
CA PRO A 257 0.77 -16.73 12.92
C PRO A 257 0.63 -16.16 11.48
N PRO A 258 1.59 -15.31 11.03
CA PRO A 258 1.43 -14.55 9.78
C PRO A 258 1.33 -15.43 8.53
N VAL A 259 2.23 -16.40 8.39
CA VAL A 259 2.35 -17.20 7.15
C VAL A 259 1.08 -17.99 6.85
N GLU A 260 0.57 -18.70 7.85
CA GLU A 260 -0.64 -19.52 7.70
C GLU A 260 -1.82 -18.69 7.23
N HIS A 261 -2.00 -17.50 7.82
CA HIS A 261 -3.11 -16.60 7.50
C HIS A 261 -2.97 -15.95 6.13
N ILE A 262 -1.75 -15.56 5.74
CA ILE A 262 -1.46 -15.01 4.41
C ILE A 262 -1.74 -16.07 3.33
N VAL A 263 -1.21 -17.29 3.50
CA VAL A 263 -1.40 -18.38 2.55
C VAL A 263 -2.87 -18.82 2.46
N ALA A 264 -3.56 -18.93 3.62
CA ALA A 264 -5.00 -19.26 3.63
C ALA A 264 -5.85 -18.19 2.91
N SER A 265 -5.53 -16.91 3.12
CA SER A 265 -6.21 -15.80 2.44
C SER A 265 -5.97 -15.86 0.92
N HIS A 266 -4.73 -16.12 0.50
CA HIS A 266 -4.39 -16.28 -0.91
C HIS A 266 -5.18 -17.41 -1.58
N ARG A 267 -5.26 -18.58 -0.93
CA ARG A 267 -6.06 -19.71 -1.44
C ARG A 267 -7.53 -19.37 -1.61
N ARG A 268 -8.12 -18.60 -0.70
CA ARG A 268 -9.50 -18.12 -0.82
C ARG A 268 -9.68 -17.17 -2.00
N LEU A 269 -8.74 -16.25 -2.21
CA LEU A 269 -8.77 -15.34 -3.34
C LEU A 269 -8.59 -16.06 -4.67
N ALA A 270 -7.77 -17.12 -4.72
CA ALA A 270 -7.60 -17.94 -5.93
C ALA A 270 -8.94 -18.54 -6.42
N ALA A 271 -9.82 -18.95 -5.50
CA ALA A 271 -11.17 -19.41 -5.84
C ALA A 271 -12.08 -18.30 -6.44
N LEU A 272 -11.68 -17.03 -6.31
CA LEU A 272 -12.38 -15.85 -6.84
C LEU A 272 -11.69 -15.24 -8.07
N GLY A 273 -10.65 -15.91 -8.61
CA GLY A 273 -10.00 -15.53 -9.87
C GLY A 273 -8.71 -14.73 -9.71
N TRP A 274 -8.12 -14.70 -8.52
CA TRP A 274 -6.71 -14.30 -8.36
C TRP A 274 -5.80 -15.48 -8.74
N ALA A 275 -4.53 -15.17 -9.05
CA ALA A 275 -3.55 -16.21 -9.32
C ALA A 275 -3.41 -17.13 -8.09
N PRO A 276 -3.30 -18.43 -8.24
CA PRO A 276 -3.04 -19.32 -7.10
C PRO A 276 -1.64 -19.07 -6.52
N PRO A 277 -1.40 -19.45 -5.26
CA PRO A 277 -0.04 -19.53 -4.73
C PRO A 277 0.83 -20.37 -5.68
N SER A 278 2.09 -19.96 -5.91
CA SER A 278 3.04 -20.78 -6.66
C SER A 278 3.42 -22.01 -5.85
N ASP A 279 3.45 -23.18 -6.51
CA ASP A 279 3.94 -24.42 -5.91
C ASP A 279 5.45 -24.37 -5.63
#